data_5e20bb66b10aaa9fcb4a126758babd1e
#
_entry.id   5e20bb66b10aaa9fcb4a126758babd1e
#
_cell.length_a   1.000
_cell.length_b   1.000
_cell.length_c   1.000
_cell.angle_alpha   90.00
_cell.angle_beta   90.00
_cell.angle_gamma   90.00
#
_symmetry.space_group_name_H-M   'P 1'
#
loop_
_entity.id
_entity.type
_entity.pdbx_description
1 polymer ?
#
loop_
_entity_poly.entity_id
_entity_poly.type
_entity_poly.pdbx_seq_one_letter_code
_entity_poly.pdbx_strand_id
1 'polypeptide(L)'
;MTVCFMILAHSRPQQFLELTRIIKNSGGETVAFIDKKANLQEFETADAHFVSRRFNVNWGGYSLTRAMQVLLREALQTYPDAHHYIFLSGQDYPARPLTEYIEYLGREENRDRCWMNFYAMAPGTQFYTVLKYPRSYDLKARLGNKVYALVQKLWDVYYSRRPRMKYPVQFYRGSSSWVVSREGALAIVKFLDSNQGKAMQKFLRKTHVSDEIWGATALLNSSAKEHATNWDTDGQLVPGTMKEENKVYHHYIDWDPERENPALLHSGDLEKIDASGKWFIRKVDAEKSQDLLDILRQRQIL
;
A
#
# COMPACT_ATOMS: atom_id res chain seq x y z
N MET A 1 13.14 17.37 -10.37
CA MET A 1 12.97 16.65 -9.09
C MET A 1 12.42 15.27 -9.40
N THR A 2 13.02 14.19 -8.94
CA THR A 2 12.61 12.83 -9.28
C THR A 2 11.71 12.26 -8.18
N VAL A 3 10.61 11.63 -8.56
CA VAL A 3 9.68 10.90 -7.69
C VAL A 3 9.57 9.48 -8.21
N CYS A 4 9.61 8.48 -7.33
CA CYS A 4 9.56 7.08 -7.71
C CYS A 4 8.22 6.44 -7.32
N PHE A 5 7.51 5.90 -8.30
CA PHE A 5 6.26 5.16 -8.12
C PHE A 5 6.56 3.66 -8.04
N MET A 6 6.17 3.05 -6.94
CA MET A 6 6.33 1.64 -6.67
C MET A 6 5.02 0.92 -6.95
N ILE A 7 4.93 0.17 -8.04
CA ILE A 7 3.67 -0.42 -8.49
C ILE A 7 3.68 -1.94 -8.32
N LEU A 8 2.68 -2.45 -7.61
CA LEU A 8 2.38 -3.88 -7.56
C LEU A 8 1.24 -4.22 -8.50
N ALA A 9 1.48 -5.06 -9.52
CA ALA A 9 0.46 -5.47 -10.48
C ALA A 9 0.40 -7.00 -10.67
N HIS A 10 -0.80 -7.49 -11.08
CA HIS A 10 -1.04 -8.91 -11.34
C HIS A 10 -2.02 -9.17 -12.49
N SER A 11 -2.62 -8.13 -13.04
CA SER A 11 -3.63 -8.19 -14.09
C SER A 11 -3.72 -6.86 -14.82
N ARG A 12 -4.50 -6.81 -15.90
CA ARG A 12 -4.77 -5.59 -16.68
C ARG A 12 -3.50 -4.92 -17.22
N PRO A 13 -2.71 -5.61 -18.05
CA PRO A 13 -1.43 -5.09 -18.56
C PRO A 13 -1.62 -3.76 -19.30
N GLN A 14 -2.67 -3.57 -20.09
CA GLN A 14 -2.91 -2.33 -20.83
C GLN A 14 -3.11 -1.11 -19.89
N GLN A 15 -3.86 -1.29 -18.79
CA GLN A 15 -4.02 -0.26 -17.76
C GLN A 15 -2.70 0.07 -17.06
N PHE A 16 -1.89 -0.95 -16.80
CA PHE A 16 -0.57 -0.77 -16.23
C PHE A 16 0.37 -0.01 -17.18
N LEU A 17 0.39 -0.37 -18.48
CA LEU A 17 1.16 0.33 -19.51
C LEU A 17 0.76 1.81 -19.61
N GLU A 18 -0.53 2.10 -19.55
CA GLU A 18 -1.04 3.46 -19.57
C GLU A 18 -0.58 4.25 -18.34
N LEU A 19 -0.74 3.66 -17.13
CA LEU A 19 -0.32 4.29 -15.87
C LEU A 19 1.18 4.63 -15.88
N THR A 20 2.04 3.70 -16.29
CA THR A 20 3.49 3.93 -16.34
C THR A 20 3.86 5.00 -17.36
N ARG A 21 3.16 5.08 -18.51
CA ARG A 21 3.35 6.14 -19.50
C ARG A 21 2.98 7.51 -18.94
N ILE A 22 1.85 7.61 -18.23
CA ILE A 22 1.44 8.87 -17.57
C ILE A 22 2.51 9.29 -16.56
N ILE A 23 2.99 8.38 -15.75
CA ILE A 23 4.05 8.66 -14.77
C ILE A 23 5.32 9.18 -15.48
N LYS A 24 5.76 8.50 -16.54
CA LYS A 24 6.95 8.90 -17.29
C LYS A 24 6.81 10.26 -17.95
N ASN A 25 5.69 10.52 -18.58
CA ASN A 25 5.41 11.80 -19.22
C ASN A 25 5.34 12.97 -18.23
N SER A 26 4.99 12.68 -16.97
CA SER A 26 4.94 13.67 -15.88
C SER A 26 6.30 13.86 -15.18
N GLY A 27 7.36 13.19 -15.62
CA GLY A 27 8.70 13.28 -15.02
C GLY A 27 8.92 12.37 -13.81
N GLY A 28 8.03 11.41 -13.57
CA GLY A 28 8.18 10.37 -12.56
C GLY A 28 8.92 9.13 -13.08
N GLU A 29 9.41 8.31 -12.17
CA GLU A 29 10.03 7.02 -12.47
C GLU A 29 9.23 5.87 -11.84
N THR A 30 9.28 4.69 -12.44
CA THR A 30 8.50 3.53 -11.98
C THR A 30 9.39 2.34 -11.65
N VAL A 31 9.17 1.74 -10.49
CA VAL A 31 9.62 0.39 -10.15
C VAL A 31 8.41 -0.52 -10.00
N ALA A 32 8.41 -1.65 -10.70
CA ALA A 32 7.26 -2.54 -10.78
C ALA A 32 7.56 -3.95 -10.28
N PHE A 33 6.68 -4.48 -9.45
CA PHE A 33 6.64 -5.90 -9.09
C PHE A 33 5.41 -6.53 -9.75
N ILE A 34 5.63 -7.41 -10.72
CA ILE A 34 4.57 -8.18 -11.34
C ILE A 34 4.45 -9.54 -10.64
N ASP A 35 3.26 -9.85 -10.10
CA ASP A 35 2.99 -11.14 -9.46
C ASP A 35 3.42 -12.29 -10.38
N LYS A 36 4.11 -13.28 -9.83
CA LYS A 36 4.60 -14.43 -10.62
C LYS A 36 3.47 -15.19 -11.32
N LYS A 37 2.24 -15.10 -10.83
CA LYS A 37 1.05 -15.69 -11.45
C LYS A 37 0.63 -15.02 -12.77
N ALA A 38 1.06 -13.77 -12.98
CA ALA A 38 0.81 -13.03 -14.22
C ALA A 38 1.89 -13.30 -15.27
N ASN A 39 1.50 -13.23 -16.53
CA ASN A 39 2.43 -13.32 -17.66
C ASN A 39 3.23 -12.01 -17.75
N LEU A 40 4.53 -12.06 -17.49
CA LEU A 40 5.40 -10.87 -17.49
C LEU A 40 5.49 -10.24 -18.88
N GLN A 41 5.51 -11.01 -19.95
CA GLN A 41 5.66 -10.51 -21.32
C GLN A 41 4.60 -9.46 -21.70
N GLU A 42 3.40 -9.56 -21.12
CA GLU A 42 2.32 -8.60 -21.37
C GLU A 42 2.59 -7.22 -20.74
N PHE A 43 3.56 -7.12 -19.82
CA PHE A 43 3.93 -5.91 -19.10
C PHE A 43 5.28 -5.31 -19.56
N GLU A 44 6.12 -6.08 -20.28
CA GLU A 44 7.53 -5.74 -20.55
C GLU A 44 7.74 -4.46 -21.39
N THR A 45 6.72 -4.01 -22.11
CA THR A 45 6.80 -2.77 -22.90
C THR A 45 6.49 -1.51 -22.10
N ALA A 46 6.26 -1.62 -20.79
CA ALA A 46 5.99 -0.49 -19.92
C ALA A 46 7.27 0.32 -19.61
N ASP A 47 7.09 1.60 -19.41
CA ASP A 47 8.14 2.51 -18.91
C ASP A 47 8.39 2.27 -17.42
N ALA A 48 9.01 1.15 -17.08
CA ALA A 48 9.25 0.74 -15.70
C ALA A 48 10.51 -0.12 -15.54
N HIS A 49 11.17 0.02 -14.40
CA HIS A 49 12.17 -0.94 -13.94
C HIS A 49 11.44 -2.11 -13.25
N PHE A 50 11.65 -3.32 -13.75
CA PHE A 50 10.99 -4.52 -13.21
C PHE A 50 11.86 -5.23 -12.19
N VAL A 51 11.26 -5.53 -11.02
CA VAL A 51 11.90 -6.39 -10.02
C VAL A 51 12.15 -7.78 -10.61
N SER A 52 13.41 -8.21 -10.65
CA SER A 52 13.81 -9.47 -11.24
C SER A 52 13.30 -10.70 -10.47
N ARG A 53 13.29 -10.64 -9.14
CA ARG A 53 12.88 -11.75 -8.27
C ARG A 53 11.39 -11.74 -7.98
N ARG A 54 10.60 -12.35 -8.85
CA ARG A 54 9.14 -12.49 -8.69
C ARG A 54 8.75 -13.74 -7.90
N PHE A 55 7.64 -13.65 -7.19
CA PHE A 55 7.00 -14.79 -6.49
C PHE A 55 5.49 -14.60 -6.44
N ASN A 56 4.76 -15.67 -6.08
CA ASN A 56 3.30 -15.61 -5.95
C ASN A 56 2.91 -14.75 -4.76
N VAL A 57 2.03 -13.79 -5.00
CA VAL A 57 1.47 -12.89 -4.00
C VAL A 57 0.03 -13.31 -3.71
N ASN A 58 -0.31 -13.47 -2.43
CA ASN A 58 -1.66 -13.81 -2.01
C ASN A 58 -2.26 -12.64 -1.25
N TRP A 59 -3.48 -12.26 -1.62
CA TRP A 59 -4.22 -11.20 -0.97
C TRP A 59 -4.31 -11.44 0.55
N GLY A 60 -4.02 -10.41 1.35
CA GLY A 60 -3.99 -10.48 2.81
C GLY A 60 -2.88 -11.37 3.40
N GLY A 61 -2.05 -12.01 2.56
CA GLY A 61 -0.92 -12.84 2.97
C GLY A 61 0.35 -12.02 3.20
N TYR A 62 1.30 -12.59 3.95
CA TYR A 62 2.61 -11.97 4.15
C TYR A 62 3.42 -11.85 2.85
N SER A 63 3.10 -12.65 1.83
CA SER A 63 3.68 -12.52 0.49
C SER A 63 3.43 -11.14 -0.12
N LEU A 64 2.28 -10.51 0.15
CA LEU A 64 1.98 -9.14 -0.27
C LEU A 64 2.91 -8.14 0.45
N THR A 65 3.00 -8.22 1.78
CA THR A 65 3.97 -7.43 2.57
C THR A 65 5.39 -7.57 2.03
N ARG A 66 5.81 -8.81 1.72
CA ARG A 66 7.14 -9.08 1.18
C ARG A 66 7.36 -8.44 -0.19
N ALA A 67 6.36 -8.46 -1.06
CA ALA A 67 6.43 -7.80 -2.37
C ALA A 67 6.61 -6.29 -2.23
N MET A 68 5.87 -5.67 -1.31
CA MET A 68 6.02 -4.25 -1.00
C MET A 68 7.41 -3.91 -0.46
N GLN A 69 7.97 -4.74 0.43
CA GLN A 69 9.33 -4.55 0.96
C GLN A 69 10.41 -4.70 -0.12
N VAL A 70 10.22 -5.64 -1.04
CA VAL A 70 11.11 -5.81 -2.20
C VAL A 70 11.04 -4.58 -3.10
N LEU A 71 9.83 -4.10 -3.42
CA LEU A 71 9.64 -2.89 -4.21
C LEU A 71 10.36 -1.67 -3.59
N LEU A 72 10.19 -1.44 -2.30
CA LEU A 72 10.84 -0.31 -1.61
C LEU A 72 12.37 -0.39 -1.69
N ARG A 73 12.94 -1.58 -1.50
CA ARG A 73 14.41 -1.78 -1.59
C ARG A 73 14.92 -1.58 -3.01
N GLU A 74 14.22 -2.14 -3.99
CA GLU A 74 14.56 -2.01 -5.40
C GLU A 74 14.47 -0.54 -5.84
N ALA A 75 13.42 0.17 -5.41
CA ALA A 75 13.23 1.58 -5.72
C ALA A 75 14.35 2.46 -5.15
N LEU A 76 14.77 2.20 -3.91
CA LEU A 76 15.91 2.89 -3.30
C LEU A 76 17.26 2.60 -3.99
N GLN A 77 17.41 1.41 -4.57
CA GLN A 77 18.65 1.04 -5.31
C GLN A 77 18.66 1.63 -6.72
N THR A 78 17.52 1.60 -7.41
CA THR A 78 17.40 2.04 -8.81
C THR A 78 17.33 3.57 -8.92
N TYR A 79 16.61 4.21 -8.00
CA TYR A 79 16.40 5.67 -7.97
C TYR A 79 16.77 6.25 -6.60
N PRO A 80 18.06 6.19 -6.20
CA PRO A 80 18.50 6.59 -4.86
C PRO A 80 18.30 8.07 -4.57
N ASP A 81 18.18 8.90 -5.60
CA ASP A 81 17.99 10.35 -5.49
C ASP A 81 16.52 10.79 -5.60
N ALA A 82 15.58 9.84 -5.68
CA ALA A 82 14.17 10.17 -5.64
C ALA A 82 13.80 10.78 -4.27
N HIS A 83 13.09 11.92 -4.31
CA HIS A 83 12.68 12.61 -3.08
C HIS A 83 11.56 11.88 -2.36
N HIS A 84 10.65 11.24 -3.10
CA HIS A 84 9.54 10.48 -2.55
C HIS A 84 9.38 9.15 -3.27
N TYR A 85 8.87 8.18 -2.52
CA TYR A 85 8.51 6.84 -2.98
C TYR A 85 7.02 6.63 -2.71
N ILE A 86 6.23 6.44 -3.78
CA ILE A 86 4.79 6.35 -3.75
C ILE A 86 4.36 4.91 -4.00
N PHE A 87 3.55 4.34 -3.13
CA PHE A 87 3.02 3.00 -3.31
C PHE A 87 1.69 3.01 -4.05
N LEU A 88 1.64 2.35 -5.21
CA LEU A 88 0.46 2.16 -6.04
C LEU A 88 0.23 0.68 -6.33
N SER A 89 -0.99 0.37 -6.74
CA SER A 89 -1.31 -0.90 -7.39
C SER A 89 -1.64 -0.69 -8.86
N GLY A 90 -1.66 -1.76 -9.65
CA GLY A 90 -2.10 -1.71 -11.04
C GLY A 90 -3.58 -1.34 -11.24
N GLN A 91 -4.35 -1.13 -10.17
CA GLN A 91 -5.76 -0.70 -10.20
C GLN A 91 -5.96 0.74 -9.72
N ASP A 92 -4.88 1.46 -9.46
CA ASP A 92 -4.92 2.88 -9.12
C ASP A 92 -4.78 3.71 -10.40
N TYR A 93 -5.34 4.92 -10.37
CA TYR A 93 -5.24 5.85 -11.50
C TYR A 93 -5.19 7.30 -10.97
N PRO A 94 -4.45 8.21 -11.64
CA PRO A 94 -4.41 9.62 -11.22
C PRO A 94 -5.75 10.32 -11.51
N ALA A 95 -6.31 10.95 -10.49
CA ALA A 95 -7.55 11.73 -10.58
C ALA A 95 -7.31 13.16 -11.08
N ARG A 96 -6.08 13.66 -10.92
CA ARG A 96 -5.63 15.01 -11.25
C ARG A 96 -4.35 14.94 -12.06
N PRO A 97 -3.92 16.03 -12.74
CA PRO A 97 -2.65 16.06 -13.46
C PRO A 97 -1.48 15.61 -12.57
N LEU A 98 -0.74 14.60 -13.02
CA LEU A 98 0.33 14.02 -12.21
C LEU A 98 1.54 14.95 -12.09
N THR A 99 1.70 15.88 -13.05
CA THR A 99 2.69 16.96 -12.98
C THR A 99 2.48 17.84 -11.75
N GLU A 100 1.23 18.24 -11.46
CA GLU A 100 0.88 19.02 -10.27
C GLU A 100 1.20 18.25 -8.97
N TYR A 101 1.01 16.93 -8.98
CA TYR A 101 1.33 16.10 -7.83
C TYR A 101 2.82 16.05 -7.56
N ILE A 102 3.63 15.90 -8.60
CA ILE A 102 5.10 15.90 -8.48
C ILE A 102 5.59 17.27 -7.98
N GLU A 103 5.01 18.36 -8.47
CA GLU A 103 5.30 19.71 -7.98
C GLU A 103 4.89 19.89 -6.52
N TYR A 104 3.70 19.38 -6.12
CA TYR A 104 3.25 19.40 -4.74
C TYR A 104 4.21 18.70 -3.79
N LEU A 105 4.70 17.51 -4.16
CA LEU A 105 5.69 16.77 -3.39
C LEU A 105 7.04 17.51 -3.34
N GLY A 106 7.35 18.30 -4.37
CA GLY A 106 8.58 19.08 -4.49
C GLY A 106 8.69 20.30 -3.62
N ARG A 107 7.60 20.74 -3.01
CA ARG A 107 7.61 21.92 -2.13
C ARG A 107 8.44 21.65 -0.88
N GLU A 108 9.11 22.67 -0.39
CA GLU A 108 10.02 22.56 0.76
C GLU A 108 9.32 22.00 1.99
N GLU A 109 8.10 22.47 2.27
CA GLU A 109 7.28 21.99 3.40
C GLU A 109 6.88 20.52 3.30
N ASN A 110 6.97 19.92 2.12
CA ASN A 110 6.60 18.53 1.85
C ASN A 110 7.80 17.58 1.74
N ARG A 111 9.01 18.12 1.64
CA ARG A 111 10.22 17.37 1.26
C ARG A 111 10.49 16.15 2.13
N ASP A 112 10.28 16.26 3.43
CA ASP A 112 10.60 15.21 4.39
C ASP A 112 9.34 14.48 4.90
N ARG A 113 8.15 14.84 4.42
CA ARG A 113 6.90 14.26 4.89
C ARG A 113 6.68 12.85 4.39
N CYS A 114 6.11 12.02 5.28
CA CYS A 114 5.64 10.69 4.98
C CYS A 114 4.12 10.64 5.24
N TRP A 115 3.33 10.54 4.18
CA TRP A 115 1.87 10.45 4.30
C TRP A 115 1.44 9.01 4.37
N MET A 116 0.99 8.60 5.54
CA MET A 116 0.37 7.30 5.73
C MET A 116 -0.61 7.35 6.89
N ASN A 117 -1.68 6.57 6.79
CA ASN A 117 -2.56 6.36 7.94
C ASN A 117 -1.87 5.50 8.97
N PHE A 118 -2.13 5.78 10.23
CA PHE A 118 -1.71 4.89 11.29
C PHE A 118 -2.59 4.98 12.52
N TYR A 119 -2.90 3.80 13.08
CA TYR A 119 -3.65 3.63 14.31
C TYR A 119 -2.90 2.67 15.21
N ALA A 120 -2.70 3.01 16.48
CA ALA A 120 -2.06 2.10 17.42
C ALA A 120 -2.89 0.82 17.59
N MET A 121 -2.25 -0.32 17.48
CA MET A 121 -2.86 -1.61 17.76
C MET A 121 -2.59 -1.97 19.23
N ALA A 122 -3.44 -1.47 20.13
CA ALA A 122 -3.34 -1.64 21.57
C ALA A 122 -4.60 -2.32 22.15
N PRO A 123 -4.57 -2.86 23.37
CA PRO A 123 -5.76 -3.39 24.02
C PRO A 123 -6.90 -2.37 24.01
N GLY A 124 -8.09 -2.82 23.60
CA GLY A 124 -9.28 -1.96 23.46
C GLY A 124 -9.47 -1.32 22.09
N THR A 125 -8.46 -1.34 21.20
CA THR A 125 -8.62 -0.85 19.82
C THR A 125 -9.24 -1.91 18.91
N GLN A 126 -9.95 -1.45 17.86
CA GLN A 126 -10.68 -2.29 16.91
C GLN A 126 -9.83 -3.39 16.28
N PHE A 127 -8.56 -3.10 15.95
CA PHE A 127 -7.71 -4.02 15.20
C PHE A 127 -6.77 -4.87 16.07
N TYR A 128 -6.84 -4.73 17.40
CA TYR A 128 -5.93 -5.44 18.30
C TYR A 128 -6.06 -6.96 18.24
N THR A 129 -7.26 -7.47 17.96
CA THR A 129 -7.54 -8.91 17.84
C THR A 129 -6.74 -9.58 16.72
N VAL A 130 -6.41 -8.84 15.65
CA VAL A 130 -5.57 -9.31 14.54
C VAL A 130 -4.17 -9.74 15.01
N LEU A 131 -3.63 -9.08 16.03
CA LEU A 131 -2.34 -9.44 16.62
C LEU A 131 -2.42 -10.69 17.51
N LYS A 132 -3.55 -10.89 18.19
CA LYS A 132 -3.72 -11.99 19.15
C LYS A 132 -3.82 -13.35 18.47
N TYR A 133 -4.54 -13.41 17.37
CA TYR A 133 -4.93 -14.68 16.74
C TYR A 133 -4.24 -14.83 15.38
N PRO A 134 -3.39 -15.85 15.22
CA PRO A 134 -2.69 -16.04 13.96
C PRO A 134 -3.66 -16.42 12.83
N ARG A 135 -3.41 -15.86 11.67
CA ARG A 135 -4.06 -16.15 10.40
C ARG A 135 -3.01 -16.07 9.30
N SER A 136 -2.96 -17.03 8.39
CA SER A 136 -1.99 -17.00 7.30
C SER A 136 -2.64 -17.37 5.96
N TYR A 137 -2.88 -16.36 5.14
CA TYR A 137 -3.43 -16.58 3.80
C TYR A 137 -2.43 -17.25 2.85
N ASP A 138 -1.12 -17.08 3.06
CA ASP A 138 -0.12 -17.83 2.31
C ASP A 138 -0.17 -19.32 2.61
N LEU A 139 -0.38 -19.69 3.87
CA LEU A 139 -0.59 -21.08 4.26
C LEU A 139 -1.91 -21.61 3.69
N LYS A 140 -2.97 -20.80 3.71
CA LYS A 140 -4.26 -21.13 3.10
C LYS A 140 -4.11 -21.43 1.61
N ALA A 141 -3.42 -20.55 0.88
CA ALA A 141 -3.15 -20.73 -0.55
C ALA A 141 -2.34 -22.00 -0.85
N ARG A 142 -1.42 -22.38 0.04
CA ARG A 142 -0.59 -23.58 -0.09
C ARG A 142 -1.34 -24.88 0.22
N LEU A 143 -2.15 -24.90 1.27
CA LEU A 143 -2.82 -26.11 1.77
C LEU A 143 -4.21 -26.34 1.16
N GLY A 144 -4.80 -25.31 0.56
CA GLY A 144 -6.20 -25.31 0.13
C GLY A 144 -7.18 -25.10 1.30
N ASN A 145 -8.42 -24.77 0.95
CA ASN A 145 -9.44 -24.34 1.92
C ASN A 145 -9.73 -25.39 3.01
N LYS A 146 -9.89 -26.68 2.62
CA LYS A 146 -10.29 -27.76 3.54
C LYS A 146 -9.22 -28.03 4.60
N VAL A 147 -7.96 -28.22 4.17
CA VAL A 147 -6.84 -28.51 5.08
C VAL A 147 -6.53 -27.29 5.95
N TYR A 148 -6.56 -26.10 5.35
CA TYR A 148 -6.37 -24.86 6.12
C TYR A 148 -7.43 -24.65 7.19
N ALA A 149 -8.70 -24.97 6.92
CA ALA A 149 -9.78 -24.88 7.91
C ALA A 149 -9.50 -25.73 9.15
N LEU A 150 -8.96 -26.96 8.96
CA LEU A 150 -8.55 -27.81 10.08
C LEU A 150 -7.39 -27.19 10.89
N VAL A 151 -6.34 -26.72 10.19
CA VAL A 151 -5.22 -26.03 10.84
C VAL A 151 -5.69 -24.80 11.60
N GLN A 152 -6.60 -24.03 10.99
CA GLN A 152 -7.14 -22.83 11.62
C GLN A 152 -7.95 -23.15 12.87
N LYS A 153 -8.77 -24.20 12.83
CA LYS A 153 -9.52 -24.68 14.01
C LYS A 153 -8.59 -25.07 15.16
N LEU A 154 -7.49 -25.76 14.87
CA LEU A 154 -6.47 -26.11 15.87
C LEU A 154 -5.79 -24.84 16.43
N TRP A 155 -5.46 -23.88 15.59
CA TRP A 155 -4.92 -22.59 16.03
C TRP A 155 -5.92 -21.83 16.90
N ASP A 156 -7.18 -21.77 16.51
CA ASP A 156 -8.23 -21.08 17.28
C ASP A 156 -8.40 -21.69 18.68
N VAL A 157 -8.42 -23.03 18.80
CA VAL A 157 -8.46 -23.70 20.11
C VAL A 157 -7.20 -23.40 20.94
N TYR A 158 -6.02 -23.48 20.34
CA TYR A 158 -4.77 -23.23 21.05
C TYR A 158 -4.65 -21.76 21.50
N TYR A 159 -4.88 -20.82 20.58
CA TYR A 159 -4.69 -19.39 20.83
C TYR A 159 -5.88 -18.72 21.54
N SER A 160 -7.06 -19.34 21.60
CA SER A 160 -8.15 -18.87 22.47
C SER A 160 -7.74 -18.89 23.94
N ARG A 161 -6.97 -19.91 24.32
CA ARG A 161 -6.45 -20.07 25.69
C ARG A 161 -5.09 -19.40 25.91
N ARG A 162 -4.31 -19.22 24.84
CA ARG A 162 -2.93 -18.70 24.87
C ARG A 162 -2.72 -17.69 23.75
N PRO A 163 -3.40 -16.53 23.77
CA PRO A 163 -3.23 -15.51 22.73
C PRO A 163 -1.78 -15.01 22.69
N ARG A 164 -1.37 -14.54 21.53
CA ARG A 164 -0.06 -13.89 21.42
C ARG A 164 -0.09 -12.58 22.19
N MET A 165 0.67 -12.47 23.26
CA MET A 165 0.68 -11.30 24.16
C MET A 165 2.02 -10.56 24.19
N LYS A 166 3.09 -11.19 23.67
CA LYS A 166 4.40 -10.56 23.57
C LYS A 166 4.62 -10.07 22.15
N TYR A 167 4.75 -8.78 22.01
CA TYR A 167 4.97 -8.12 20.73
C TYR A 167 6.39 -7.56 20.67
N PRO A 168 7.09 -7.73 19.52
CA PRO A 168 8.47 -7.28 19.37
C PRO A 168 8.60 -5.76 19.33
N VAL A 169 7.52 -5.07 18.94
CA VAL A 169 7.45 -3.61 18.78
C VAL A 169 6.03 -3.14 19.04
N GLN A 170 5.81 -1.84 19.18
CA GLN A 170 4.47 -1.26 19.09
C GLN A 170 3.97 -1.40 17.66
N PHE A 171 2.86 -2.10 17.47
CA PHE A 171 2.24 -2.24 16.16
C PHE A 171 1.29 -1.09 15.86
N TYR A 172 1.28 -0.70 14.59
CA TYR A 172 0.36 0.26 14.01
C TYR A 172 -0.28 -0.34 12.78
N ARG A 173 -1.57 -0.11 12.59
CA ARG A 173 -2.27 -0.41 11.35
C ARG A 173 -2.44 0.87 10.55
N GLY A 174 -2.35 0.78 9.24
CA GLY A 174 -2.60 1.85 8.30
C GLY A 174 -3.18 1.32 7.01
N SER A 175 -2.90 2.01 5.91
CA SER A 175 -3.18 1.52 4.56
C SER A 175 -1.96 0.87 3.93
N SER A 176 -2.21 0.11 2.87
CA SER A 176 -1.17 -0.31 1.93
C SER A 176 -0.77 0.79 0.94
N SER A 177 -1.59 1.85 0.81
CA SER A 177 -1.29 3.00 -0.06
C SER A 177 -0.69 4.13 0.79
N TRP A 178 0.56 4.46 0.56
CA TRP A 178 1.29 5.47 1.32
C TRP A 178 2.40 6.10 0.48
N VAL A 179 2.87 7.24 0.95
CA VAL A 179 3.96 8.02 0.37
C VAL A 179 5.00 8.26 1.43
N VAL A 180 6.24 7.98 1.13
CA VAL A 180 7.35 8.25 2.07
C VAL A 180 8.43 9.08 1.41
N SER A 181 9.00 10.01 2.17
CA SER A 181 10.20 10.72 1.79
C SER A 181 11.39 9.76 1.66
N ARG A 182 12.45 10.22 1.00
CA ARG A 182 13.72 9.46 0.91
C ARG A 182 14.25 9.07 2.29
N GLU A 183 14.21 9.98 3.24
CA GLU A 183 14.68 9.72 4.60
C GLU A 183 13.79 8.69 5.30
N GLY A 184 12.46 8.82 5.17
CA GLY A 184 11.51 7.83 5.67
C GLY A 184 11.72 6.44 5.07
N ALA A 185 11.94 6.35 3.77
CA ALA A 185 12.20 5.09 3.07
C ALA A 185 13.49 4.41 3.57
N LEU A 186 14.58 5.16 3.71
CA LEU A 186 15.85 4.65 4.26
C LEU A 186 15.70 4.20 5.72
N ALA A 187 14.99 4.98 6.53
CA ALA A 187 14.74 4.63 7.93
C ALA A 187 13.89 3.36 8.07
N ILE A 188 12.86 3.19 7.23
CA ILE A 188 12.06 1.96 7.16
C ILE A 188 12.96 0.76 6.84
N VAL A 189 13.79 0.86 5.80
CA VAL A 189 14.68 -0.26 5.40
C VAL A 189 15.67 -0.57 6.51
N LYS A 190 16.31 0.43 7.12
CA LYS A 190 17.21 0.26 8.26
C LYS A 190 16.53 -0.42 9.44
N PHE A 191 15.28 -0.03 9.74
CA PHE A 191 14.49 -0.68 10.79
C PHE A 191 14.20 -2.14 10.44
N LEU A 192 13.79 -2.46 9.21
CA LEU A 192 13.52 -3.83 8.78
C LEU A 192 14.73 -4.75 8.93
N ASP A 193 15.95 -4.23 8.78
CA ASP A 193 17.21 -4.97 8.90
C ASP A 193 17.68 -5.13 10.36
N SER A 194 17.10 -4.37 11.29
CA SER A 194 17.38 -4.47 12.72
C SER A 194 16.84 -5.77 13.34
N ASN A 195 17.28 -6.08 14.53
CA ASN A 195 16.75 -7.23 15.29
C ASN A 195 15.25 -7.09 15.57
N GLN A 196 14.77 -5.90 15.90
CA GLN A 196 13.35 -5.61 16.12
C GLN A 196 12.55 -5.77 14.83
N GLY A 197 13.04 -5.23 13.73
CA GLY A 197 12.40 -5.35 12.41
C GLY A 197 12.31 -6.81 11.93
N LYS A 198 13.38 -7.60 12.13
CA LYS A 198 13.37 -9.05 11.84
C LYS A 198 12.36 -9.80 12.69
N ALA A 199 12.28 -9.47 13.99
CA ALA A 199 11.29 -10.05 14.90
C ALA A 199 9.85 -9.66 14.49
N MET A 200 9.61 -8.41 14.12
CA MET A 200 8.34 -7.93 13.56
C MET A 200 7.95 -8.72 12.30
N GLN A 201 8.84 -8.84 11.34
CA GLN A 201 8.59 -9.59 10.10
C GLN A 201 8.26 -11.06 10.38
N LYS A 202 8.97 -11.71 11.30
CA LYS A 202 8.67 -13.08 11.74
C LYS A 202 7.27 -13.18 12.35
N PHE A 203 6.87 -12.20 13.16
CA PHE A 203 5.53 -12.14 13.75
C PHE A 203 4.44 -11.98 12.68
N LEU A 204 4.65 -11.08 11.72
CA LEU A 204 3.70 -10.76 10.66
C LEU A 204 3.44 -11.91 9.67
N ARG A 205 4.35 -12.89 9.54
CA ARG A 205 4.13 -14.09 8.71
C ARG A 205 2.89 -14.90 9.06
N LYS A 206 2.39 -14.75 10.28
CA LYS A 206 1.17 -15.39 10.78
C LYS A 206 0.09 -14.37 11.14
N THR A 207 0.13 -13.21 10.53
CA THR A 207 -0.84 -12.12 10.75
C THR A 207 -1.48 -11.80 9.41
N HIS A 208 -2.81 -11.87 9.32
CA HIS A 208 -3.50 -11.49 8.09
C HIS A 208 -3.48 -9.97 7.90
N VAL A 209 -3.66 -9.52 6.66
CA VAL A 209 -3.56 -8.11 6.26
C VAL A 209 -2.31 -7.41 6.80
N SER A 210 -1.20 -8.14 6.80
CA SER A 210 0.09 -7.64 7.26
C SER A 210 0.64 -6.49 6.40
N ASP A 211 0.16 -6.39 5.17
CA ASP A 211 0.42 -5.28 4.24
C ASP A 211 -0.07 -3.93 4.76
N GLU A 212 -1.15 -3.92 5.56
CA GLU A 212 -1.68 -2.72 6.21
C GLU A 212 -1.00 -2.41 7.57
N ILE A 213 -0.09 -3.26 8.02
CA ILE A 213 0.54 -3.13 9.35
C ILE A 213 2.02 -2.77 9.25
N TRP A 214 2.76 -3.38 8.33
CA TRP A 214 4.23 -3.34 8.32
C TRP A 214 4.80 -1.94 8.08
N GLY A 215 4.24 -1.17 7.11
CA GLY A 215 4.78 0.13 6.69
C GLY A 215 4.68 1.15 7.82
N ALA A 216 3.47 1.36 8.36
CA ALA A 216 3.24 2.25 9.48
C ALA A 216 4.04 1.82 10.73
N THR A 217 4.07 0.50 11.03
CA THR A 217 4.86 -0.01 12.15
C THR A 217 6.35 0.24 11.96
N ALA A 218 6.89 0.03 10.76
CA ALA A 218 8.30 0.24 10.50
C ALA A 218 8.69 1.73 10.60
N LEU A 219 7.91 2.63 10.01
CA LEU A 219 8.17 4.07 10.08
C LEU A 219 8.11 4.58 11.53
N LEU A 220 7.04 4.26 12.26
CA LEU A 220 6.81 4.78 13.61
C LEU A 220 7.71 4.15 14.71
N ASN A 221 8.41 3.05 14.40
CA ASN A 221 9.46 2.50 15.25
C ASN A 221 10.88 2.80 14.70
N SER A 222 11.01 3.67 13.72
CA SER A 222 12.28 4.09 13.14
C SER A 222 12.71 5.48 13.63
N SER A 223 13.89 5.92 13.18
CA SER A 223 14.41 7.27 13.44
C SER A 223 13.63 8.37 12.73
N ALA A 224 12.82 8.03 11.74
CA ALA A 224 12.05 9.00 10.93
C ALA A 224 10.57 9.08 11.35
N LYS A 225 10.22 8.67 12.56
CA LYS A 225 8.83 8.70 13.06
C LYS A 225 8.22 10.10 13.04
N GLU A 226 9.03 11.14 13.25
CA GLU A 226 8.58 12.54 13.29
C GLU A 226 8.18 13.06 11.90
N HIS A 227 8.59 12.39 10.81
CA HIS A 227 8.18 12.73 9.45
C HIS A 227 6.79 12.14 9.09
N ALA A 228 6.27 11.24 9.92
CA ALA A 228 4.96 10.64 9.70
C ALA A 228 3.86 11.69 9.86
N THR A 229 3.11 11.89 8.80
CA THR A 229 1.96 12.79 8.78
C THR A 229 0.69 11.97 8.83
N ASN A 230 0.01 12.04 9.97
CA ASN A 230 -1.35 11.55 10.12
C ASN A 230 -2.28 12.76 10.11
N TRP A 231 -3.33 12.73 9.31
CA TRP A 231 -4.16 13.90 9.03
C TRP A 231 -4.81 14.50 10.27
N ASP A 232 -5.09 13.71 11.27
CA ASP A 232 -6.07 14.07 12.29
C ASP A 232 -5.45 14.60 13.56
N THR A 233 -4.15 15.16 13.46
CA THR A 233 -3.67 15.18 14.68
C THR A 233 -2.61 15.97 15.18
N ASP A 234 -2.83 16.69 15.88
CA ASP A 234 -2.01 17.09 17.02
C ASP A 234 -1.34 15.89 17.76
N GLY A 235 -1.01 14.84 17.00
CA GLY A 235 -0.34 13.62 17.48
C GLY A 235 -1.24 12.60 18.18
N GLN A 236 -2.55 12.78 18.20
CA GLN A 236 -3.47 11.81 18.80
C GLN A 236 -3.87 10.72 17.81
N LEU A 237 -3.77 9.49 18.28
CA LEU A 237 -4.23 8.30 17.58
C LEU A 237 -5.76 8.22 17.70
N VAL A 238 -6.47 8.78 16.74
CA VAL A 238 -7.92 8.66 16.71
C VAL A 238 -8.27 7.26 16.19
N PRO A 239 -9.09 6.49 16.90
CA PRO A 239 -9.64 5.24 16.37
C PRO A 239 -10.57 5.62 15.22
N GLY A 240 -10.06 5.60 13.99
CA GLY A 240 -10.82 5.95 12.82
C GLY A 240 -11.84 4.88 12.44
N THR A 241 -12.98 5.33 11.97
CA THR A 241 -13.84 4.52 11.11
C THR A 241 -13.23 4.50 9.71
N MET A 242 -13.53 3.50 8.89
CA MET A 242 -13.05 3.44 7.50
C MET A 242 -13.36 4.72 6.68
N LYS A 243 -14.37 5.49 7.07
CA LYS A 243 -14.72 6.80 6.48
C LYS A 243 -13.68 7.88 6.77
N GLU A 244 -13.01 7.83 7.90
CA GLU A 244 -11.96 8.79 8.27
C GLU A 244 -10.62 8.46 7.60
N GLU A 245 -10.41 7.21 7.20
CA GLU A 245 -9.24 6.79 6.42
C GLU A 245 -9.12 7.55 5.09
N ASN A 246 -10.20 7.98 4.48
CA ASN A 246 -10.18 8.80 3.26
C ASN A 246 -9.55 10.19 3.44
N LYS A 247 -9.34 10.67 4.66
CA LYS A 247 -8.78 12.01 4.90
C LYS A 247 -7.26 12.08 4.72
N VAL A 248 -6.55 10.99 4.90
CA VAL A 248 -5.08 11.00 4.97
C VAL A 248 -4.38 10.55 3.71
N TYR A 249 -5.02 9.69 2.94
CA TYR A 249 -4.39 9.20 1.73
C TYR A 249 -4.40 10.24 0.62
N HIS A 250 -3.42 10.10 -0.23
CA HIS A 250 -3.48 10.71 -1.55
C HIS A 250 -4.46 9.98 -2.49
N HIS A 251 -5.22 9.00 -1.97
CA HIS A 251 -6.18 8.20 -2.71
C HIS A 251 -7.62 8.46 -2.28
N TYR A 252 -8.53 8.55 -3.24
CA TYR A 252 -9.95 8.37 -3.03
C TYR A 252 -10.29 6.88 -3.20
N ILE A 253 -10.86 6.29 -2.15
CA ILE A 253 -11.33 4.90 -2.15
C ILE A 253 -12.75 4.90 -1.63
N ASP A 254 -13.68 4.35 -2.41
CA ASP A 254 -15.06 4.22 -1.98
C ASP A 254 -15.25 2.89 -1.21
N TRP A 255 -15.63 3.02 0.05
CA TRP A 255 -15.88 1.93 0.99
C TRP A 255 -17.37 1.75 1.28
N ASP A 256 -18.23 2.15 0.35
CA ASP A 256 -19.66 1.96 0.49
C ASP A 256 -20.01 0.47 0.70
N PRO A 257 -20.61 0.08 1.84
CA PRO A 257 -20.92 -1.31 2.15
C PRO A 257 -21.95 -1.94 1.19
N GLU A 258 -22.68 -1.13 0.45
CA GLU A 258 -23.65 -1.59 -0.56
C GLU A 258 -23.00 -1.89 -1.92
N ARG A 259 -21.72 -1.55 -2.07
CA ARG A 259 -20.93 -1.80 -3.28
C ARG A 259 -19.87 -2.88 -3.05
N GLU A 260 -19.15 -3.29 -4.12
CA GLU A 260 -17.90 -4.05 -3.96
C GLU A 260 -16.93 -3.33 -3.03
N ASN A 261 -16.16 -4.06 -2.27
CA ASN A 261 -15.26 -3.49 -1.28
C ASN A 261 -13.78 -3.80 -1.61
N PRO A 262 -12.98 -2.78 -2.01
CA PRO A 262 -13.37 -1.41 -2.36
C PRO A 262 -14.20 -1.37 -3.65
N ALA A 263 -15.02 -0.31 -3.78
CA ALA A 263 -15.89 -0.16 -4.93
C ALA A 263 -15.11 0.03 -6.24
N LEU A 264 -15.63 -0.54 -7.31
CA LEU A 264 -15.20 -0.22 -8.66
C LEU A 264 -15.82 1.12 -9.05
N LEU A 265 -14.96 2.08 -9.41
CA LEU A 265 -15.36 3.45 -9.72
C LEU A 265 -15.75 3.60 -11.20
N HIS A 266 -16.70 4.50 -11.47
CA HIS A 266 -17.20 4.83 -12.80
C HIS A 266 -17.51 6.35 -12.89
N SER A 267 -17.97 6.84 -14.02
CA SER A 267 -18.24 8.28 -14.25
C SER A 267 -19.21 8.89 -13.25
N GLY A 268 -20.19 8.13 -12.76
CA GLY A 268 -21.11 8.58 -11.72
C GLY A 268 -20.47 8.89 -10.36
N ASP A 269 -19.21 8.47 -10.15
CA ASP A 269 -18.44 8.78 -8.92
C ASP A 269 -17.62 10.06 -9.05
N LEU A 270 -17.60 10.71 -10.23
CA LEU A 270 -16.70 11.82 -10.55
C LEU A 270 -16.87 13.01 -9.60
N GLU A 271 -18.10 13.38 -9.27
CA GLU A 271 -18.37 14.47 -8.33
C GLU A 271 -17.75 14.20 -6.94
N LYS A 272 -17.87 12.97 -6.44
CA LYS A 272 -17.27 12.58 -5.15
C LYS A 272 -15.74 12.55 -5.22
N ILE A 273 -15.19 12.09 -6.35
CA ILE A 273 -13.75 12.09 -6.61
C ILE A 273 -13.21 13.52 -6.57
N ASP A 274 -13.85 14.44 -7.29
CA ASP A 274 -13.44 15.84 -7.38
C ASP A 274 -13.58 16.55 -6.03
N ALA A 275 -14.69 16.36 -5.34
CA ALA A 275 -14.92 16.90 -4.01
C ALA A 275 -13.90 16.40 -2.97
N SER A 276 -13.32 15.21 -3.19
CA SER A 276 -12.30 14.65 -2.29
C SER A 276 -10.97 15.38 -2.34
N GLY A 277 -10.65 16.04 -3.46
CA GLY A 277 -9.35 16.69 -3.69
C GLY A 277 -8.16 15.73 -3.75
N LYS A 278 -8.40 14.43 -3.86
CA LYS A 278 -7.35 13.41 -3.86
C LYS A 278 -6.60 13.34 -5.18
N TRP A 279 -5.37 12.84 -5.13
CA TRP A 279 -4.49 12.71 -6.29
C TRP A 279 -4.71 11.44 -7.10
N PHE A 280 -5.10 10.38 -6.42
CA PHE A 280 -5.33 9.06 -7.02
C PHE A 280 -6.71 8.54 -6.65
N ILE A 281 -7.19 7.61 -7.45
CA ILE A 281 -8.43 6.86 -7.19
C ILE A 281 -8.15 5.36 -7.17
N ARG A 282 -8.96 4.62 -6.40
CA ARG A 282 -8.95 3.17 -6.31
C ARG A 282 -10.36 2.65 -6.02
N LYS A 283 -10.85 1.62 -6.73
CA LYS A 283 -10.16 0.91 -7.81
C LYS A 283 -10.82 1.24 -9.15
N VAL A 284 -10.04 1.18 -10.19
CA VAL A 284 -10.53 1.24 -11.57
C VAL A 284 -10.15 -0.02 -12.33
N ASP A 285 -10.91 -0.32 -13.37
CA ASP A 285 -10.70 -1.42 -14.29
C ASP A 285 -10.88 -0.90 -15.73
N ALA A 286 -9.89 -1.13 -16.58
CA ALA A 286 -9.85 -0.58 -17.92
C ALA A 286 -11.09 -0.90 -18.79
N GLU A 287 -11.75 -2.03 -18.52
CA GLU A 287 -12.95 -2.44 -19.27
C GLU A 287 -14.25 -1.87 -18.66
N LYS A 288 -14.32 -1.85 -17.31
CA LYS A 288 -15.55 -1.51 -16.59
C LYS A 288 -15.63 -0.06 -16.15
N SER A 289 -14.49 0.64 -16.09
CA SER A 289 -14.39 2.06 -15.72
C SER A 289 -14.04 2.95 -16.91
N GLN A 290 -14.31 2.49 -18.14
CA GLN A 290 -13.87 3.15 -19.38
C GLN A 290 -14.35 4.60 -19.44
N ASP A 291 -15.60 4.86 -19.12
CA ASP A 291 -16.23 6.18 -19.10
C ASP A 291 -15.52 7.17 -18.15
N LEU A 292 -15.16 6.72 -16.96
CA LEU A 292 -14.39 7.51 -16.01
C LEU A 292 -12.96 7.74 -16.50
N LEU A 293 -12.31 6.68 -16.99
CA LEU A 293 -10.93 6.76 -17.47
C LEU A 293 -10.79 7.70 -18.66
N ASP A 294 -11.78 7.76 -19.56
CA ASP A 294 -11.77 8.69 -20.70
C ASP A 294 -11.78 10.16 -20.24
N ILE A 295 -12.54 10.48 -19.20
CA ILE A 295 -12.55 11.81 -18.59
C ILE A 295 -11.18 12.11 -17.93
N LEU A 296 -10.64 11.16 -17.17
CA LEU A 296 -9.39 11.36 -16.43
C LEU A 296 -8.17 11.44 -17.35
N ARG A 297 -8.18 10.73 -18.50
CA ARG A 297 -7.13 10.84 -19.53
C ARG A 297 -6.99 12.26 -20.05
N GLN A 298 -8.11 12.93 -20.29
CA GLN A 298 -8.10 14.31 -20.75
C GLN A 298 -7.43 15.25 -19.75
N ARG A 299 -7.56 14.99 -18.44
CA ARG A 299 -6.91 15.76 -17.37
C ARG A 299 -5.39 15.58 -17.33
N GLN A 300 -4.85 14.47 -17.86
CA GLN A 300 -3.40 14.22 -17.87
C GLN A 300 -2.70 14.91 -19.05
N ILE A 301 -3.43 15.45 -19.99
CA ILE A 301 -2.91 16.10 -21.21
C ILE A 301 -2.76 17.62 -21.01
N LEU A 302 -3.46 18.18 -20.05
CA LEU A 302 -3.44 19.60 -19.72
C LEU A 302 -2.29 19.95 -18.78
#